data_50d8ad20ed01cc5bcfedc99980cd0190
#
_entry.id   50d8ad20ed01cc5bcfedc99980cd0190
#
_cell.length_a   1.000
_cell.length_b   1.000
_cell.length_c   1.000
_cell.angle_alpha   90.00
_cell.angle_beta   90.00
_cell.angle_gamma   90.00
#
_symmetry.space_group_name_H-M   'P 1'
#
loop_
_entity.id
_entity.type
_entity.pdbx_description
1 polymer ?
#
loop_
_entity_poly.entity_id
_entity_poly.type
_entity_poly.pdbx_seq_one_letter_code
_entity_poly.pdbx_strand_id
1 'polypeptide(L)'
;MNLFVYTALNKDLKSQLREQLPATVQPVFKDELPENELLKTFHSAEIIMGNPPAAWFTQIPPQLAFWQLDSAGFENYRHLHVAAPVANMGDFYAQPCAETMVGGILAFYRSLPLLIRYQDQKKWVGNKIRPSLHLLGHKKVIILGAGSIGQAIKQMLLGFGCEVKMTARRNPEADMHSLDEIMAALPEIDVVVNTLPGGLDKYVSAAFIQAMKPSSLYASVGRGKTTDEQALIVALQQGKLVGAVLDVTEQEPLPETSPLWEMENVILTQHTGGGYWAEDEGKVKKFLSNLTRFLQQEEIESQVDLTQGY
;
A
#
# COMPACT_ATOMS: atom_id res chain seq x y z
N MET A 1 -18.39 -2.62 -27.39
CA MET A 1 -18.45 -2.17 -25.99
C MET A 1 -17.58 -0.93 -25.80
N ASN A 2 -18.09 0.05 -25.04
CA ASN A 2 -17.36 1.30 -24.78
C ASN A 2 -16.51 1.13 -23.52
N LEU A 3 -15.17 1.21 -23.69
CA LEU A 3 -14.20 1.17 -22.58
C LEU A 3 -13.78 2.59 -22.20
N PHE A 4 -14.08 3.02 -20.98
CA PHE A 4 -13.57 4.26 -20.43
C PHE A 4 -12.28 4.00 -19.65
N VAL A 5 -11.16 4.54 -20.13
CA VAL A 5 -9.84 4.41 -19.48
C VAL A 5 -9.56 5.67 -18.66
N TYR A 6 -9.70 5.53 -17.33
CA TYR A 6 -9.40 6.60 -16.37
C TYR A 6 -7.93 6.59 -15.97
N THR A 7 -7.28 5.43 -16.01
CA THR A 7 -5.85 5.24 -15.72
C THR A 7 -5.01 6.15 -16.64
N ALA A 8 -4.08 6.90 -16.07
CA ALA A 8 -3.16 7.71 -16.85
C ALA A 8 -2.12 6.82 -17.54
N LEU A 9 -2.13 6.78 -18.85
CA LEU A 9 -1.21 5.97 -19.65
C LEU A 9 -0.42 6.88 -20.61
N ASN A 10 0.85 6.56 -20.83
CA ASN A 10 1.65 7.22 -21.86
C ASN A 10 1.20 6.80 -23.28
N LYS A 11 1.72 7.46 -24.31
CA LYS A 11 1.31 7.24 -25.72
C LYS A 11 1.56 5.79 -26.16
N ASP A 12 2.66 5.20 -25.76
CA ASP A 12 3.06 3.85 -26.20
C ASP A 12 2.11 2.81 -25.59
N LEU A 13 1.78 2.93 -24.30
CA LEU A 13 0.82 2.04 -23.62
C LEU A 13 -0.60 2.23 -24.15
N LYS A 14 -1.01 3.43 -24.52
CA LYS A 14 -2.30 3.64 -25.19
C LYS A 14 -2.35 2.95 -26.56
N SER A 15 -1.28 3.02 -27.34
CA SER A 15 -1.21 2.33 -28.64
C SER A 15 -1.24 0.81 -28.42
N GLN A 16 -0.43 0.31 -27.50
CA GLN A 16 -0.42 -1.10 -27.13
C GLN A 16 -1.79 -1.61 -26.66
N LEU A 17 -2.48 -0.83 -25.81
CA LEU A 17 -3.82 -1.17 -25.36
C LEU A 17 -4.81 -1.25 -26.54
N ARG A 18 -4.79 -0.26 -27.45
CA ARG A 18 -5.64 -0.28 -28.65
C ARG A 18 -5.38 -1.48 -29.54
N GLU A 19 -4.13 -1.87 -29.72
CA GLU A 19 -3.75 -3.02 -30.56
C GLU A 19 -4.16 -4.38 -29.98
N GLN A 20 -4.14 -4.49 -28.65
CA GLN A 20 -4.45 -5.75 -27.95
C GLN A 20 -5.93 -5.91 -27.60
N LEU A 21 -6.72 -4.86 -27.69
CA LEU A 21 -8.17 -4.93 -27.45
C LEU A 21 -8.87 -5.66 -28.60
N PRO A 22 -9.89 -6.49 -28.30
CA PRO A 22 -10.78 -7.02 -29.32
C PRO A 22 -11.47 -5.91 -30.11
N ALA A 23 -11.70 -6.09 -31.41
CA ALA A 23 -12.33 -5.10 -32.29
C ALA A 23 -13.73 -4.63 -31.80
N THR A 24 -14.36 -5.43 -30.93
CA THR A 24 -15.67 -5.12 -30.31
C THR A 24 -15.55 -4.15 -29.13
N VAL A 25 -14.34 -3.85 -28.64
CA VAL A 25 -14.08 -2.94 -27.50
C VAL A 25 -13.40 -1.67 -28.00
N GLN A 26 -14.03 -0.52 -27.77
CA GLN A 26 -13.52 0.77 -28.21
C GLN A 26 -13.04 1.59 -27.01
N PRO A 27 -11.73 1.84 -26.86
CA PRO A 27 -11.18 2.59 -25.74
C PRO A 27 -11.31 4.11 -25.97
N VAL A 28 -11.75 4.81 -24.93
CA VAL A 28 -11.77 6.26 -24.83
C VAL A 28 -10.95 6.63 -23.60
N PHE A 29 -9.85 7.36 -23.78
CA PHE A 29 -8.95 7.76 -22.71
C PHE A 29 -9.37 9.10 -22.13
N LYS A 30 -9.39 9.19 -20.80
CA LYS A 30 -9.78 10.39 -20.06
C LYS A 30 -9.02 11.65 -20.52
N ASP A 31 -7.72 11.53 -20.72
CA ASP A 31 -6.86 12.67 -21.09
C ASP A 31 -6.92 13.05 -22.58
N GLU A 32 -7.67 12.33 -23.40
CA GLU A 32 -8.00 12.67 -24.78
C GLU A 32 -9.34 13.39 -24.91
N LEU A 33 -10.08 13.54 -23.80
CA LEU A 33 -11.41 14.17 -23.77
C LEU A 33 -11.33 15.59 -23.18
N PRO A 34 -12.14 16.52 -23.70
CA PRO A 34 -12.37 17.79 -23.01
C PRO A 34 -13.14 17.56 -21.70
N GLU A 35 -12.90 18.42 -20.70
CA GLU A 35 -13.43 18.28 -19.34
C GLU A 35 -14.97 18.13 -19.30
N ASN A 36 -15.67 18.87 -20.15
CA ASN A 36 -17.13 18.85 -20.24
C ASN A 36 -17.71 17.54 -20.83
N GLU A 37 -16.88 16.69 -21.43
CA GLU A 37 -17.31 15.39 -21.97
C GLU A 37 -16.95 14.21 -21.06
N LEU A 38 -16.08 14.41 -20.06
CA LEU A 38 -15.59 13.33 -19.20
C LEU A 38 -16.73 12.57 -18.52
N LEU A 39 -17.61 13.29 -17.82
CA LEU A 39 -18.69 12.66 -17.05
C LEU A 39 -19.74 11.99 -17.96
N LYS A 40 -20.03 12.59 -19.11
CA LYS A 40 -20.95 11.99 -20.10
C LYS A 40 -20.37 10.70 -20.66
N THR A 41 -19.09 10.69 -21.02
CA THR A 41 -18.42 9.50 -21.55
C THR A 41 -18.32 8.40 -20.48
N PHE A 42 -17.99 8.77 -19.24
CA PHE A 42 -18.00 7.85 -18.10
C PHE A 42 -19.38 7.19 -17.93
N HIS A 43 -20.49 7.94 -17.97
CA HIS A 43 -21.85 7.38 -17.82
C HIS A 43 -22.31 6.51 -19.01
N SER A 44 -21.64 6.60 -20.16
CA SER A 44 -21.91 5.72 -21.30
C SER A 44 -21.00 4.49 -21.35
N ALA A 45 -20.11 4.30 -20.37
CA ALA A 45 -19.17 3.20 -20.34
C ALA A 45 -19.84 1.86 -20.01
N GLU A 46 -19.47 0.84 -20.76
CA GLU A 46 -19.79 -0.57 -20.47
C GLU A 46 -18.62 -1.24 -19.71
N ILE A 47 -17.40 -0.73 -19.90
CA ILE A 47 -16.17 -1.20 -19.22
C ILE A 47 -15.45 0.00 -18.67
N ILE A 48 -14.91 -0.10 -17.45
CA ILE A 48 -14.08 0.93 -16.82
C ILE A 48 -12.73 0.33 -16.47
N MET A 49 -11.65 1.05 -16.81
CA MET A 49 -10.30 0.79 -16.35
C MET A 49 -9.80 1.97 -15.51
N GLY A 50 -9.42 1.72 -14.26
CA GLY A 50 -8.90 2.72 -13.34
C GLY A 50 -9.86 3.11 -12.23
N ASN A 51 -9.51 4.17 -11.50
CA ASN A 51 -10.18 4.65 -10.30
C ASN A 51 -10.85 6.04 -10.52
N PRO A 52 -11.99 6.15 -11.21
CA PRO A 52 -12.71 7.41 -11.32
C PRO A 52 -13.12 7.93 -9.94
N PRO A 53 -13.25 9.27 -9.74
CA PRO A 53 -13.68 9.83 -8.45
C PRO A 53 -15.00 9.22 -7.98
N ALA A 54 -15.10 8.83 -6.72
CA ALA A 54 -16.31 8.25 -6.14
C ALA A 54 -17.55 9.16 -6.33
N ALA A 55 -17.34 10.47 -6.36
CA ALA A 55 -18.39 11.47 -6.63
C ALA A 55 -19.04 11.33 -8.03
N TRP A 56 -18.38 10.69 -9.00
CA TRP A 56 -18.96 10.46 -10.32
C TRP A 56 -20.01 9.35 -10.33
N PHE A 57 -19.98 8.47 -9.32
CA PHE A 57 -20.91 7.36 -9.15
C PHE A 57 -22.21 7.75 -8.42
N THR A 58 -22.63 9.02 -8.46
CA THR A 58 -23.98 9.41 -8.03
C THR A 58 -25.04 8.64 -8.81
N GLN A 59 -24.69 8.27 -10.03
CA GLN A 59 -25.39 7.31 -10.86
C GLN A 59 -24.37 6.30 -11.41
N ILE A 60 -24.57 5.01 -11.12
CA ILE A 60 -23.78 3.95 -11.75
C ILE A 60 -24.05 3.97 -13.26
N PRO A 61 -23.02 3.87 -14.13
CA PRO A 61 -23.26 3.76 -15.57
C PRO A 61 -24.23 2.62 -15.87
N PRO A 62 -25.37 2.88 -16.54
CA PRO A 62 -26.49 1.92 -16.62
C PRO A 62 -26.15 0.67 -17.42
N GLN A 63 -25.12 0.72 -18.25
CA GLN A 63 -24.66 -0.40 -19.08
C GLN A 63 -23.33 -0.98 -18.58
N LEU A 64 -22.86 -0.58 -17.38
CA LEU A 64 -21.61 -1.08 -16.82
C LEU A 64 -21.67 -2.61 -16.69
N ALA A 65 -20.76 -3.28 -17.36
CA ALA A 65 -20.65 -4.73 -17.42
C ALA A 65 -19.37 -5.25 -16.76
N PHE A 66 -18.30 -4.44 -16.69
CA PHE A 66 -17.06 -4.80 -16.02
C PHE A 66 -16.28 -3.56 -15.57
N TRP A 67 -15.66 -3.63 -14.38
CA TRP A 67 -14.81 -2.57 -13.86
C TRP A 67 -13.52 -3.15 -13.29
N GLN A 68 -12.35 -2.72 -13.83
CA GLN A 68 -11.04 -3.02 -13.29
C GLN A 68 -10.48 -1.79 -12.58
N LEU A 69 -10.32 -1.88 -11.26
CA LEU A 69 -9.58 -0.91 -10.47
C LEU A 69 -8.07 -1.04 -10.72
N ASP A 70 -7.33 0.07 -10.66
CA ASP A 70 -5.87 0.10 -10.74
C ASP A 70 -5.18 0.23 -9.37
N SER A 71 -5.92 0.05 -8.29
CA SER A 71 -5.45 -0.03 -6.90
C SER A 71 -5.76 -1.39 -6.27
N ALA A 72 -5.07 -1.73 -5.19
CA ALA A 72 -5.43 -2.86 -4.34
C ALA A 72 -6.54 -2.48 -3.35
N GLY A 73 -6.45 -1.30 -2.72
CA GLY A 73 -7.49 -0.78 -1.83
C GLY A 73 -8.62 -0.09 -2.60
N PHE A 74 -9.84 -0.19 -2.10
CA PHE A 74 -11.04 0.36 -2.73
C PHE A 74 -12.01 0.99 -1.71
N GLU A 75 -11.51 1.42 -0.57
CA GLU A 75 -12.30 1.97 0.54
C GLU A 75 -13.20 3.15 0.13
N ASN A 76 -12.74 3.94 -0.85
CA ASN A 76 -13.49 5.08 -1.37
C ASN A 76 -14.80 4.68 -2.06
N TYR A 77 -14.93 3.43 -2.50
CA TYR A 77 -16.08 2.90 -3.23
C TYR A 77 -17.00 2.03 -2.37
N ARG A 78 -16.71 1.83 -1.07
CA ARG A 78 -17.46 0.94 -0.17
C ARG A 78 -18.96 1.22 -0.07
N HIS A 79 -19.37 2.44 -0.41
CA HIS A 79 -20.78 2.86 -0.38
C HIS A 79 -21.52 2.56 -1.68
N LEU A 80 -20.82 2.07 -2.71
CA LEU A 80 -21.40 1.80 -4.02
C LEU A 80 -21.94 0.36 -4.09
N HIS A 81 -23.12 0.23 -4.67
CA HIS A 81 -23.72 -1.07 -5.02
C HIS A 81 -23.65 -1.24 -6.53
N VAL A 82 -22.63 -1.92 -7.01
CA VAL A 82 -22.37 -2.16 -8.44
C VAL A 82 -22.73 -3.60 -8.75
N ALA A 83 -23.67 -3.80 -9.68
CA ALA A 83 -24.10 -5.15 -10.09
C ALA A 83 -23.06 -5.85 -11.00
N ALA A 84 -22.29 -5.06 -11.76
CA ALA A 84 -21.22 -5.58 -12.61
C ALA A 84 -20.06 -6.15 -11.75
N PRO A 85 -19.36 -7.17 -12.24
CA PRO A 85 -18.12 -7.62 -11.58
C PRO A 85 -17.09 -6.49 -11.54
N VAL A 86 -16.50 -6.30 -10.34
CA VAL A 86 -15.41 -5.37 -10.09
C VAL A 86 -14.20 -6.16 -9.67
N ALA A 87 -13.06 -5.91 -10.30
CA ALA A 87 -11.78 -6.49 -9.92
C ALA A 87 -10.80 -5.39 -9.48
N ASN A 88 -9.92 -5.72 -8.54
CA ASN A 88 -8.82 -4.86 -8.13
C ASN A 88 -7.47 -5.42 -8.60
N MET A 89 -6.37 -4.81 -8.15
CA MET A 89 -5.02 -5.26 -8.52
C MET A 89 -4.55 -6.50 -7.73
N GLY A 90 -5.31 -6.94 -6.70
CA GLY A 90 -4.96 -8.13 -5.91
C GLY A 90 -3.60 -7.99 -5.22
N ASP A 91 -2.71 -8.93 -5.54
CA ASP A 91 -1.35 -9.01 -4.99
C ASP A 91 -0.29 -8.23 -5.79
N PHE A 92 -0.69 -7.52 -6.84
CA PHE A 92 0.20 -6.81 -7.75
C PHE A 92 1.22 -5.90 -7.05
N TYR A 93 0.80 -5.23 -5.98
CA TYR A 93 1.65 -4.33 -5.20
C TYR A 93 2.40 -5.02 -4.05
N ALA A 94 2.23 -6.33 -3.87
CA ALA A 94 2.80 -7.03 -2.72
C ALA A 94 4.33 -6.96 -2.68
N GLN A 95 4.96 -7.29 -3.81
CA GLN A 95 6.42 -7.30 -3.92
C GLN A 95 7.04 -5.90 -3.77
N PRO A 96 6.63 -4.86 -4.54
CA PRO A 96 7.24 -3.53 -4.41
C PRO A 96 7.01 -2.91 -3.02
N CYS A 97 5.82 -3.06 -2.43
CA CYS A 97 5.57 -2.62 -1.06
C CYS A 97 6.49 -3.33 -0.04
N ALA A 98 6.70 -4.63 -0.22
CA ALA A 98 7.59 -5.39 0.66
C ALA A 98 9.05 -4.95 0.50
N GLU A 99 9.52 -4.71 -0.71
CA GLU A 99 10.87 -4.21 -0.98
C GLU A 99 11.08 -2.83 -0.37
N THR A 100 10.09 -1.93 -0.49
CA THR A 100 10.14 -0.60 0.12
C THR A 100 10.23 -0.71 1.64
N MET A 101 9.41 -1.54 2.29
CA MET A 101 9.42 -1.68 3.75
C MET A 101 10.72 -2.32 4.26
N VAL A 102 11.14 -3.42 3.67
CA VAL A 102 12.37 -4.12 4.08
C VAL A 102 13.59 -3.24 3.79
N GLY A 103 13.60 -2.54 2.63
CA GLY A 103 14.62 -1.56 2.29
C GLY A 103 14.71 -0.42 3.29
N GLY A 104 13.58 0.15 3.70
CA GLY A 104 13.50 1.20 4.73
C GLY A 104 13.97 0.71 6.11
N ILE A 105 13.56 -0.48 6.53
CA ILE A 105 14.00 -1.11 7.79
C ILE A 105 15.53 -1.33 7.78
N LEU A 106 16.07 -1.85 6.68
CA LEU A 106 17.51 -2.03 6.50
C LEU A 106 18.24 -0.68 6.50
N ALA A 107 17.74 0.30 5.77
CA ALA A 107 18.30 1.65 5.72
C ALA A 107 18.35 2.27 7.12
N PHE A 108 17.29 2.09 7.92
CA PHE A 108 17.25 2.55 9.31
C PHE A 108 18.32 1.85 10.17
N TYR A 109 18.35 0.52 10.22
CA TYR A 109 19.31 -0.23 11.03
C TYR A 109 20.76 -0.01 10.60
N ARG A 110 21.00 0.30 9.33
CA ARG A 110 22.33 0.61 8.81
C ARG A 110 22.66 2.10 8.84
N SER A 111 21.80 2.94 9.45
CA SER A 111 21.94 4.40 9.55
C SER A 111 22.22 5.08 8.19
N LEU A 112 21.64 4.54 7.09
CA LEU A 112 21.88 5.08 5.74
C LEU A 112 21.41 6.53 5.59
N PRO A 113 20.26 6.97 6.14
CA PRO A 113 19.82 8.36 6.04
C PRO A 113 20.83 9.34 6.70
N LEU A 114 21.43 8.94 7.85
CA LEU A 114 22.44 9.75 8.50
C LEU A 114 23.75 9.79 7.70
N LEU A 115 24.16 8.66 7.12
CA LEU A 115 25.36 8.59 6.28
C LEU A 115 25.21 9.43 5.01
N ILE A 116 24.02 9.47 4.40
CA ILE A 116 23.71 10.32 3.24
C ILE A 116 23.85 11.80 3.64
N ARG A 117 23.30 12.22 4.78
CA ARG A 117 23.47 13.60 5.28
C ARG A 117 24.93 13.96 5.53
N TYR A 118 25.74 13.02 6.03
CA TYR A 118 27.19 13.25 6.18
C TYR A 118 27.90 13.36 4.82
N GLN A 119 27.46 12.59 3.82
CA GLN A 119 27.95 12.71 2.45
C GLN A 119 27.68 14.11 1.88
N ASP A 120 26.46 14.63 2.03
CA ASP A 120 26.08 15.99 1.58
C ASP A 120 26.95 17.07 2.27
N GLN A 121 27.26 16.86 3.55
CA GLN A 121 28.16 17.72 4.33
C GLN A 121 29.66 17.49 4.05
N LYS A 122 30.02 16.56 3.15
CA LYS A 122 31.42 16.13 2.90
C LYS A 122 32.13 15.68 4.17
N LYS A 123 31.42 15.09 5.12
CA LYS A 123 31.92 14.69 6.45
C LYS A 123 32.20 13.19 6.50
N TRP A 124 33.47 12.83 6.63
CA TRP A 124 33.91 11.45 6.84
C TRP A 124 33.95 11.11 8.32
N VAL A 125 32.97 10.32 8.81
CA VAL A 125 32.86 9.94 10.24
C VAL A 125 33.57 8.63 10.56
N GLY A 126 33.84 7.79 9.59
CA GLY A 126 34.58 6.53 9.72
C GLY A 126 33.99 5.59 10.78
N ASN A 127 34.86 5.05 11.62
CA ASN A 127 34.49 4.07 12.64
C ASN A 127 33.58 4.61 13.76
N LYS A 128 33.41 5.94 13.89
CA LYS A 128 32.61 6.56 14.96
C LYS A 128 31.14 6.20 14.90
N ILE A 129 30.60 5.86 13.69
CA ILE A 129 29.21 5.49 13.52
C ILE A 129 28.94 4.01 13.86
N ARG A 130 29.98 3.16 13.89
CA ARG A 130 29.79 1.70 14.04
C ARG A 130 28.95 1.28 15.25
N PRO A 131 29.03 1.93 16.43
CA PRO A 131 28.19 1.56 17.58
C PRO A 131 26.69 1.77 17.36
N SER A 132 26.29 2.63 16.42
CA SER A 132 24.87 2.88 16.07
C SER A 132 24.35 1.99 14.94
N LEU A 133 25.18 1.13 14.35
CA LEU A 133 24.78 0.22 13.29
C LEU A 133 24.25 -1.08 13.89
N HIS A 134 23.03 -1.42 13.55
CA HIS A 134 22.38 -2.64 14.02
C HIS A 134 22.23 -3.66 12.89
N LEU A 135 22.15 -4.95 13.23
CA LEU A 135 21.80 -6.02 12.31
C LEU A 135 20.29 -6.26 12.34
N LEU A 136 19.73 -6.57 11.16
CA LEU A 136 18.34 -7.03 11.05
C LEU A 136 18.22 -8.51 11.41
N GLY A 137 19.24 -9.31 11.17
CA GLY A 137 19.26 -10.74 11.49
C GLY A 137 18.90 -11.02 12.97
N HIS A 138 18.15 -12.08 13.19
CA HIS A 138 17.67 -12.54 14.49
C HIS A 138 16.71 -11.58 15.22
N LYS A 139 16.18 -10.57 14.55
CA LYS A 139 15.14 -9.71 15.11
C LYS A 139 13.81 -10.43 15.18
N LYS A 140 13.07 -10.20 16.29
CA LYS A 140 11.69 -10.64 16.44
C LYS A 140 10.76 -9.62 15.78
N VAL A 141 9.98 -10.05 14.81
CA VAL A 141 9.11 -9.18 14.02
C VAL A 141 7.66 -9.62 14.12
N ILE A 142 6.76 -8.69 14.36
CA ILE A 142 5.32 -8.89 14.17
C ILE A 142 4.88 -8.12 12.92
N ILE A 143 4.19 -8.81 12.01
CA ILE A 143 3.51 -8.21 10.87
C ILE A 143 2.01 -8.17 11.18
N LEU A 144 1.45 -6.98 11.29
CA LEU A 144 0.01 -6.77 11.45
C LEU A 144 -0.65 -6.90 10.07
N GLY A 145 -1.38 -7.99 9.89
CA GLY A 145 -2.00 -8.40 8.64
C GLY A 145 -1.26 -9.57 7.96
N ALA A 146 -2.04 -10.56 7.50
CA ALA A 146 -1.56 -11.75 6.79
C ALA A 146 -2.04 -11.76 5.32
N GLY A 147 -2.17 -10.57 4.72
CA GLY A 147 -2.44 -10.38 3.28
C GLY A 147 -1.17 -10.55 2.43
N SER A 148 -1.31 -10.31 1.13
CA SER A 148 -0.21 -10.49 0.14
C SER A 148 1.05 -9.68 0.48
N ILE A 149 0.90 -8.42 0.89
CA ILE A 149 2.03 -7.57 1.31
C ILE A 149 2.72 -8.16 2.55
N GLY A 150 1.94 -8.55 3.57
CA GLY A 150 2.48 -9.14 4.81
C GLY A 150 3.25 -10.43 4.53
N GLN A 151 2.73 -11.29 3.64
CA GLN A 151 3.38 -12.52 3.21
C GLN A 151 4.70 -12.24 2.47
N ALA A 152 4.72 -11.28 1.54
CA ALA A 152 5.93 -10.90 0.82
C ALA A 152 7.02 -10.35 1.77
N ILE A 153 6.64 -9.48 2.73
CA ILE A 153 7.55 -8.97 3.78
C ILE A 153 8.09 -10.13 4.62
N LYS A 154 7.22 -11.07 5.06
CA LYS A 154 7.64 -12.24 5.84
C LYS A 154 8.71 -13.03 5.09
N GLN A 155 8.49 -13.35 3.81
CA GLN A 155 9.44 -14.12 3.01
C GLN A 155 10.81 -13.43 2.93
N MET A 156 10.85 -12.11 2.72
CA MET A 156 12.11 -11.36 2.70
C MET A 156 12.81 -11.37 4.06
N LEU A 157 12.08 -11.13 5.15
CA LEU A 157 12.63 -11.08 6.50
C LEU A 157 13.16 -12.44 6.99
N LEU A 158 12.54 -13.54 6.59
CA LEU A 158 13.05 -14.89 6.84
C LEU A 158 14.43 -15.10 6.18
N GLY A 159 14.67 -14.51 5.00
CA GLY A 159 15.97 -14.52 4.33
C GLY A 159 17.09 -13.85 5.12
N PHE A 160 16.76 -12.92 6.03
CA PHE A 160 17.70 -12.30 6.99
C PHE A 160 17.83 -13.07 8.30
N GLY A 161 17.12 -14.19 8.48
CA GLY A 161 17.11 -14.97 9.72
C GLY A 161 16.29 -14.33 10.85
N CYS A 162 15.29 -13.50 10.53
CA CYS A 162 14.36 -12.95 11.51
C CYS A 162 13.37 -14.02 12.00
N GLU A 163 12.90 -13.86 13.25
CA GLU A 163 11.74 -14.59 13.77
C GLU A 163 10.49 -13.78 13.46
N VAL A 164 9.67 -14.23 12.50
CA VAL A 164 8.55 -13.46 11.99
C VAL A 164 7.21 -14.11 12.36
N LYS A 165 6.34 -13.37 13.04
CA LYS A 165 4.95 -13.74 13.32
C LYS A 165 3.99 -12.81 12.58
N MET A 166 2.90 -13.36 12.05
CA MET A 166 1.84 -12.58 11.40
C MET A 166 0.56 -12.63 12.21
N THR A 167 -0.25 -11.59 12.04
CA THR A 167 -1.55 -11.50 12.73
C THR A 167 -2.69 -11.44 11.72
N ALA A 168 -3.79 -12.13 12.00
CA ALA A 168 -5.03 -11.99 11.25
C ALA A 168 -6.22 -12.51 12.08
N ARG A 169 -7.38 -11.89 11.92
CA ARG A 169 -8.60 -12.33 12.64
C ARG A 169 -9.13 -13.69 12.16
N ARG A 170 -9.02 -13.97 10.87
CA ARG A 170 -9.68 -15.13 10.23
C ARG A 170 -8.74 -16.05 9.45
N ASN A 171 -7.57 -15.58 9.06
CA ASN A 171 -6.62 -16.44 8.33
C ASN A 171 -5.98 -17.44 9.31
N PRO A 172 -6.23 -18.76 9.15
CA PRO A 172 -5.71 -19.78 10.06
C PRO A 172 -4.19 -19.94 10.01
N GLU A 173 -3.53 -19.43 8.97
CA GLU A 173 -2.07 -19.46 8.83
C GLU A 173 -1.36 -18.33 9.60
N ALA A 174 -2.13 -17.42 10.21
CA ALA A 174 -1.55 -16.39 11.06
C ALA A 174 -1.18 -16.98 12.43
N ASP A 175 -0.15 -16.42 13.05
CA ASP A 175 0.38 -16.86 14.33
C ASP A 175 -0.44 -16.33 15.52
N MET A 176 -1.17 -15.23 15.34
CA MET A 176 -1.96 -14.55 16.38
C MET A 176 -3.28 -14.05 15.78
N HIS A 177 -4.37 -14.17 16.57
CA HIS A 177 -5.73 -13.90 16.10
C HIS A 177 -6.48 -12.84 16.90
N SER A 178 -5.95 -12.44 18.07
CA SER A 178 -6.58 -11.44 18.94
C SER A 178 -5.63 -10.30 19.29
N LEU A 179 -6.20 -9.15 19.63
CA LEU A 179 -5.42 -8.00 20.11
C LEU A 179 -4.69 -8.34 21.42
N ASP A 180 -5.30 -9.12 22.29
CA ASP A 180 -4.70 -9.51 23.59
C ASP A 180 -3.42 -10.34 23.38
N GLU A 181 -3.43 -11.31 22.45
CA GLU A 181 -2.25 -12.09 22.10
C GLU A 181 -1.13 -11.19 21.56
N ILE A 182 -1.48 -10.24 20.70
CA ILE A 182 -0.52 -9.29 20.13
C ILE A 182 0.07 -8.42 21.25
N MET A 183 -0.78 -7.81 22.07
CA MET A 183 -0.36 -6.94 23.17
C MET A 183 0.57 -7.66 24.17
N ALA A 184 0.30 -8.92 24.45
CA ALA A 184 1.15 -9.75 25.31
C ALA A 184 2.54 -10.02 24.70
N ALA A 185 2.65 -10.09 23.38
CA ALA A 185 3.91 -10.34 22.68
C ALA A 185 4.76 -9.07 22.47
N LEU A 186 4.13 -7.88 22.37
CA LEU A 186 4.80 -6.63 22.02
C LEU A 186 6.08 -6.30 22.83
N PRO A 187 6.16 -6.59 24.17
CA PRO A 187 7.37 -6.29 24.94
C PRO A 187 8.65 -7.01 24.48
N GLU A 188 8.51 -8.07 23.69
CA GLU A 188 9.62 -8.87 23.17
C GLU A 188 9.95 -8.54 21.70
N ILE A 189 9.15 -7.72 21.03
CA ILE A 189 9.22 -7.50 19.59
C ILE A 189 10.15 -6.35 19.25
N ASP A 190 11.10 -6.61 18.37
CA ASP A 190 12.07 -5.61 17.89
C ASP A 190 11.50 -4.73 16.77
N VAL A 191 10.62 -5.29 15.92
CA VAL A 191 10.04 -4.56 14.78
C VAL A 191 8.55 -4.89 14.68
N VAL A 192 7.72 -3.86 14.58
CA VAL A 192 6.30 -4.00 14.22
C VAL A 192 6.12 -3.46 12.81
N VAL A 193 5.58 -4.29 11.91
CA VAL A 193 5.27 -3.89 10.53
C VAL A 193 3.76 -3.88 10.35
N ASN A 194 3.19 -2.74 10.03
CA ASN A 194 1.76 -2.55 9.81
C ASN A 194 1.42 -2.63 8.32
N THR A 195 0.65 -3.64 7.93
CA THR A 195 0.11 -3.84 6.58
C THR A 195 -1.42 -3.88 6.58
N LEU A 196 -2.05 -3.34 7.64
CA LEU A 196 -3.50 -3.39 7.80
C LEU A 196 -4.23 -2.56 6.74
N PRO A 197 -5.37 -3.04 6.25
CA PRO A 197 -6.23 -2.29 5.35
C PRO A 197 -6.95 -1.16 6.08
N GLY A 198 -7.62 -0.29 5.33
CA GLY A 198 -8.50 0.74 5.87
C GLY A 198 -9.67 0.18 6.70
N GLY A 199 -10.33 1.06 7.46
CA GLY A 199 -11.46 0.67 8.32
C GLY A 199 -11.08 0.11 9.69
N LEU A 200 -9.80 0.15 10.05
CA LEU A 200 -9.27 -0.22 11.37
C LEU A 200 -8.61 1.01 12.03
N ASP A 201 -9.39 2.08 12.15
CA ASP A 201 -8.90 3.37 12.64
C ASP A 201 -8.23 3.21 14.02
N LYS A 202 -6.99 3.72 14.11
CA LYS A 202 -6.15 3.68 15.31
C LYS A 202 -6.01 2.31 15.95
N TYR A 203 -5.99 1.23 15.14
CA TYR A 203 -5.70 -0.12 15.63
C TYR A 203 -4.36 -0.14 16.36
N VAL A 204 -3.32 0.50 15.79
CA VAL A 204 -2.06 0.82 16.48
C VAL A 204 -2.28 2.07 17.32
N SER A 205 -2.97 1.89 18.45
CA SER A 205 -3.36 2.96 19.37
C SER A 205 -2.21 3.43 20.25
N ALA A 206 -2.42 4.50 21.02
CA ALA A 206 -1.46 4.96 22.04
C ALA A 206 -1.11 3.84 23.04
N ALA A 207 -2.08 3.02 23.45
CA ALA A 207 -1.84 1.87 24.35
C ALA A 207 -0.99 0.78 23.67
N PHE A 208 -1.23 0.52 22.37
CA PHE A 208 -0.42 -0.40 21.58
C PHE A 208 1.03 0.06 21.52
N ILE A 209 1.26 1.34 21.14
CA ILE A 209 2.60 1.95 21.04
C ILE A 209 3.30 1.92 22.40
N GLN A 210 2.59 2.20 23.48
CA GLN A 210 3.15 2.13 24.83
C GLN A 210 3.55 0.70 25.23
N ALA A 211 2.84 -0.31 24.78
CA ALA A 211 3.16 -1.73 25.04
C ALA A 211 4.34 -2.24 24.21
N MET A 212 4.68 -1.60 23.09
CA MET A 212 5.83 -2.00 22.27
C MET A 212 7.12 -2.00 23.11
N LYS A 213 8.05 -2.90 22.77
CA LYS A 213 9.36 -2.96 23.39
C LYS A 213 10.07 -1.60 23.30
N PRO A 214 10.66 -1.08 24.39
CA PRO A 214 11.53 0.08 24.33
C PRO A 214 12.62 -0.10 23.26
N SER A 215 12.88 0.94 22.47
CA SER A 215 13.83 0.91 21.34
C SER A 215 13.46 -0.04 20.19
N SER A 216 12.19 -0.45 20.09
CA SER A 216 11.71 -1.13 18.88
C SER A 216 11.47 -0.16 17.73
N LEU A 217 11.46 -0.69 16.50
CA LEU A 217 11.17 0.03 15.27
C LEU A 217 9.71 -0.19 14.88
N TYR A 218 9.04 0.88 14.42
CA TYR A 218 7.73 0.79 13.80
C TYR A 218 7.85 1.01 12.29
N ALA A 219 7.15 0.21 11.47
CA ALA A 219 7.09 0.35 10.02
C ALA A 219 5.64 0.24 9.53
N SER A 220 5.23 1.05 8.56
CA SER A 220 3.85 1.06 8.06
C SER A 220 3.77 1.28 6.56
N VAL A 221 3.06 0.37 5.88
CA VAL A 221 2.75 0.39 4.43
C VAL A 221 1.27 0.05 4.16
N GLY A 222 0.46 -0.03 5.23
CA GLY A 222 -0.97 -0.31 5.13
C GLY A 222 -1.78 0.94 4.79
N ARG A 223 -2.48 1.48 5.80
CA ARG A 223 -3.21 2.76 5.71
C ARG A 223 -2.86 3.62 6.92
N GLY A 224 -2.60 4.91 6.70
CA GLY A 224 -2.15 5.84 7.74
C GLY A 224 -3.11 5.91 8.93
N LYS A 225 -4.41 5.96 8.69
CA LYS A 225 -5.45 5.99 9.75
C LYS A 225 -5.45 4.78 10.68
N THR A 226 -4.79 3.68 10.33
CA THR A 226 -4.67 2.52 11.21
C THR A 226 -3.71 2.76 12.37
N THR A 227 -2.94 3.85 12.35
CA THR A 227 -1.99 4.26 13.39
C THR A 227 -2.47 5.54 14.06
N ASP A 228 -2.38 5.62 15.39
CA ASP A 228 -2.48 6.88 16.13
C ASP A 228 -1.17 7.66 15.90
N GLU A 229 -1.15 8.49 14.86
CA GLU A 229 0.05 9.22 14.42
C GLU A 229 0.56 10.17 15.50
N GLN A 230 -0.34 10.84 16.22
CA GLN A 230 0.06 11.73 17.31
C GLN A 230 0.75 10.97 18.45
N ALA A 231 0.24 9.78 18.82
CA ALA A 231 0.88 8.94 19.81
C ALA A 231 2.24 8.40 19.34
N LEU A 232 2.35 8.06 18.05
CA LEU A 232 3.60 7.64 17.42
C LEU A 232 4.66 8.75 17.48
N ILE A 233 4.30 9.99 17.10
CA ILE A 233 5.18 11.16 17.15
C ILE A 233 5.71 11.36 18.58
N VAL A 234 4.84 11.34 19.58
CA VAL A 234 5.23 11.49 20.98
C VAL A 234 6.20 10.39 21.42
N ALA A 235 5.93 9.14 21.06
CA ALA A 235 6.80 7.99 21.39
C ALA A 235 8.19 8.10 20.73
N LEU A 236 8.25 8.59 19.50
CA LEU A 236 9.51 8.82 18.78
C LEU A 236 10.31 9.98 19.41
N GLN A 237 9.66 11.10 19.75
CA GLN A 237 10.30 12.25 20.40
C GLN A 237 10.84 11.91 21.79
N GLN A 238 10.16 11.05 22.53
CA GLN A 238 10.57 10.61 23.86
C GLN A 238 11.62 9.47 23.82
N GLY A 239 11.97 8.96 22.64
CA GLY A 239 12.91 7.84 22.50
C GLY A 239 12.34 6.49 22.99
N LYS A 240 11.04 6.37 23.20
CA LYS A 240 10.35 5.10 23.49
C LYS A 240 10.54 4.13 22.33
N LEU A 241 10.32 4.61 21.10
CA LEU A 241 10.66 3.91 19.87
C LEU A 241 11.96 4.45 19.31
N VAL A 242 12.80 3.57 18.77
CA VAL A 242 14.10 3.99 18.19
C VAL A 242 13.90 4.73 16.88
N GLY A 243 12.81 4.46 16.14
CA GLY A 243 12.47 5.13 14.90
C GLY A 243 11.22 4.56 14.23
N ALA A 244 10.92 5.13 13.06
CA ALA A 244 9.85 4.66 12.20
C ALA A 244 10.21 4.68 10.72
N VAL A 245 9.58 3.77 9.94
CA VAL A 245 9.58 3.75 8.47
C VAL A 245 8.13 3.86 8.03
N LEU A 246 7.74 4.98 7.45
CA LEU A 246 6.36 5.29 7.13
C LEU A 246 6.19 5.53 5.64
N ASP A 247 5.47 4.66 4.96
CA ASP A 247 5.00 4.90 3.59
C ASP A 247 3.70 5.70 3.59
N VAL A 248 2.89 5.52 4.63
CA VAL A 248 1.57 6.13 4.78
C VAL A 248 1.45 6.93 6.07
N THR A 249 0.66 8.00 6.02
CA THR A 249 0.40 8.93 7.15
C THR A 249 -1.10 9.13 7.34
N GLU A 250 -1.53 9.60 8.54
CA GLU A 250 -2.95 9.76 8.87
C GLU A 250 -3.63 10.74 7.92
N GLN A 251 -2.93 11.81 7.56
CA GLN A 251 -3.34 12.77 6.54
C GLN A 251 -2.38 12.71 5.35
N GLU A 252 -2.90 12.57 4.15
CA GLU A 252 -2.14 12.56 2.90
C GLU A 252 -2.73 13.55 1.88
N PRO A 253 -1.92 14.42 1.27
CA PRO A 253 -0.49 14.64 1.53
C PRO A 253 -0.19 15.05 2.97
N LEU A 254 0.99 14.62 3.49
CA LEU A 254 1.44 14.99 4.83
C LEU A 254 1.60 16.52 4.92
N PRO A 255 0.94 17.20 5.89
CA PRO A 255 1.06 18.66 6.04
C PRO A 255 2.51 19.10 6.24
N GLU A 256 2.90 20.23 5.64
CA GLU A 256 4.25 20.81 5.78
C GLU A 256 4.62 21.10 7.26
N THR A 257 3.62 21.31 8.11
CA THR A 257 3.79 21.55 9.55
C THR A 257 4.00 20.27 10.37
N SER A 258 3.92 19.09 9.76
CA SER A 258 4.10 17.83 10.48
C SER A 258 5.54 17.70 11.00
N PRO A 259 5.71 17.38 12.30
CA PRO A 259 7.05 17.15 12.84
C PRO A 259 7.77 15.94 12.23
N LEU A 260 7.06 15.02 11.59
CA LEU A 260 7.63 13.83 10.95
C LEU A 260 8.68 14.20 9.88
N TRP A 261 8.56 15.37 9.23
CA TRP A 261 9.52 15.83 8.22
C TRP A 261 10.92 16.08 8.79
N GLU A 262 11.01 16.58 10.03
CA GLU A 262 12.24 16.99 10.67
C GLU A 262 12.83 15.90 11.59
N MET A 263 12.10 14.82 11.84
CA MET A 263 12.54 13.75 12.74
C MET A 263 13.65 12.90 12.11
N GLU A 264 14.85 12.95 12.64
CA GLU A 264 16.02 12.19 12.15
C GLU A 264 15.86 10.67 12.25
N ASN A 265 14.97 10.21 13.14
CA ASN A 265 14.66 8.81 13.38
C ASN A 265 13.43 8.34 12.59
N VAL A 266 12.98 9.08 11.57
CA VAL A 266 11.87 8.73 10.67
C VAL A 266 12.35 8.66 9.23
N ILE A 267 11.91 7.63 8.52
CA ILE A 267 12.03 7.51 7.06
C ILE A 267 10.62 7.60 6.47
N LEU A 268 10.39 8.57 5.57
CA LEU A 268 9.13 8.76 4.85
C LEU A 268 9.30 8.35 3.39
N THR A 269 8.41 7.51 2.87
CA THR A 269 8.41 7.10 1.44
C THR A 269 7.18 7.60 0.67
N GLN A 270 6.38 8.48 1.29
CA GLN A 270 5.34 9.32 0.67
C GLN A 270 4.30 8.55 -0.16
N HIS A 271 3.85 7.40 0.36
CA HIS A 271 2.87 6.50 -0.28
C HIS A 271 3.29 6.05 -1.69
N THR A 272 4.60 5.81 -1.87
CA THR A 272 5.18 5.35 -3.14
C THR A 272 5.62 3.89 -3.09
N GLY A 273 5.37 3.21 -1.96
CA GLY A 273 5.86 1.85 -1.69
C GLY A 273 5.45 0.82 -2.73
N GLY A 274 4.30 1.00 -3.38
CA GLY A 274 3.82 0.11 -4.44
C GLY A 274 4.34 0.46 -5.84
N GLY A 275 4.96 1.64 -6.02
CA GLY A 275 5.38 2.13 -7.32
C GLY A 275 6.66 1.47 -7.83
N TYR A 276 6.73 1.24 -9.14
CA TYR A 276 7.95 0.80 -9.84
C TYR A 276 7.88 1.18 -11.33
N TRP A 277 9.01 1.14 -12.04
CA TRP A 277 9.14 1.68 -13.40
C TRP A 277 8.20 1.07 -14.44
N ALA A 278 7.75 -0.19 -14.28
CA ALA A 278 6.85 -0.89 -15.20
C ALA A 278 5.42 -1.05 -14.62
N GLU A 279 5.04 -0.24 -13.64
CA GLU A 279 3.73 -0.34 -12.97
C GLU A 279 2.57 -0.21 -13.96
N ASP A 280 2.59 0.79 -14.85
CA ASP A 280 1.49 1.03 -15.80
C ASP A 280 1.38 -0.07 -16.86
N GLU A 281 2.50 -0.65 -17.29
CA GLU A 281 2.51 -1.85 -18.15
C GLU A 281 1.83 -3.04 -17.44
N GLY A 282 2.13 -3.22 -16.16
CA GLY A 282 1.51 -4.23 -15.33
C GLY A 282 0.00 -4.05 -15.16
N LYS A 283 -0.46 -2.79 -14.96
CA LYS A 283 -1.89 -2.46 -14.91
C LYS A 283 -2.60 -2.80 -16.22
N VAL A 284 -2.01 -2.41 -17.36
CA VAL A 284 -2.55 -2.74 -18.69
C VAL A 284 -2.63 -4.26 -18.87
N LYS A 285 -1.58 -4.99 -18.54
CA LYS A 285 -1.54 -6.46 -18.63
C LYS A 285 -2.62 -7.12 -17.75
N LYS A 286 -2.78 -6.68 -16.50
CA LYS A 286 -3.82 -7.20 -15.59
C LYS A 286 -5.22 -6.91 -16.12
N PHE A 287 -5.45 -5.68 -16.60
CA PHE A 287 -6.73 -5.31 -17.22
C PHE A 287 -7.04 -6.20 -18.42
N LEU A 288 -6.13 -6.38 -19.38
CA LEU A 288 -6.33 -7.21 -20.55
C LEU A 288 -6.60 -8.68 -20.21
N SER A 289 -5.88 -9.22 -19.22
CA SER A 289 -6.13 -10.58 -18.72
C SER A 289 -7.55 -10.73 -18.19
N ASN A 290 -7.98 -9.83 -17.30
CA ASN A 290 -9.32 -9.87 -16.71
C ASN A 290 -10.41 -9.55 -17.73
N LEU A 291 -10.17 -8.64 -18.67
CA LEU A 291 -11.10 -8.35 -19.76
C LEU A 291 -11.32 -9.61 -20.65
N THR A 292 -10.25 -10.34 -20.96
CA THR A 292 -10.32 -11.57 -21.74
C THR A 292 -11.18 -12.61 -21.01
N ARG A 293 -10.93 -12.84 -19.72
CA ARG A 293 -11.74 -13.74 -18.89
C ARG A 293 -13.20 -13.32 -18.82
N PHE A 294 -13.46 -12.02 -18.64
CA PHE A 294 -14.81 -11.47 -18.63
C PHE A 294 -15.56 -11.75 -19.95
N LEU A 295 -14.92 -11.49 -21.10
CA LEU A 295 -15.52 -11.71 -22.41
C LEU A 295 -15.76 -13.21 -22.71
N GLN A 296 -14.95 -14.08 -22.14
CA GLN A 296 -15.07 -15.54 -22.24
C GLN A 296 -15.99 -16.15 -21.18
N GLN A 297 -16.58 -15.32 -20.29
CA GLN A 297 -17.41 -15.75 -19.17
C GLN A 297 -16.66 -16.68 -18.19
N GLU A 298 -15.35 -16.50 -18.07
CA GLU A 298 -14.49 -17.18 -17.10
C GLU A 298 -14.40 -16.40 -15.77
N GLU A 299 -13.92 -17.06 -14.74
CA GLU A 299 -13.67 -16.44 -13.44
C GLU A 299 -12.63 -15.31 -13.55
N ILE A 300 -13.00 -14.10 -13.11
CA ILE A 300 -12.16 -12.91 -13.12
C ILE A 300 -11.22 -12.96 -11.91
N GLU A 301 -9.93 -12.71 -12.13
CA GLU A 301 -8.96 -12.69 -11.04
C GLU A 301 -9.14 -11.44 -10.17
N SER A 302 -8.97 -11.61 -8.86
CA SER A 302 -9.04 -10.52 -7.86
C SER A 302 -10.38 -9.78 -7.89
N GLN A 303 -11.48 -10.50 -8.16
CA GLN A 303 -12.81 -9.94 -8.05
C GLN A 303 -13.10 -9.56 -6.60
N VAL A 304 -13.73 -8.40 -6.40
CA VAL A 304 -14.02 -7.84 -5.09
C VAL A 304 -15.49 -7.46 -4.95
N ASP A 305 -15.96 -7.50 -3.71
CA ASP A 305 -17.23 -6.90 -3.29
C ASP A 305 -16.90 -5.54 -2.66
N LEU A 306 -17.30 -4.46 -3.35
CA LEU A 306 -17.00 -3.08 -2.91
C LEU A 306 -17.55 -2.79 -1.51
N THR A 307 -18.63 -3.43 -1.10
CA THR A 307 -19.27 -3.21 0.22
C THR A 307 -18.38 -3.66 1.38
N GLN A 308 -17.40 -4.53 1.14
CA GLN A 308 -16.44 -4.98 2.15
C GLN A 308 -15.35 -3.94 2.40
N GLY A 309 -15.05 -3.03 1.45
CA GLY A 309 -14.14 -1.90 1.60
C GLY A 309 -12.65 -2.24 1.52
N TYR A 310 -12.26 -3.52 1.37
CA TYR A 310 -10.85 -3.96 1.26
C TYR A 310 -10.72 -5.35 0.64
#